data_f02736368c2b27e8b6c90d1f4bd0799f
#
_entry.id   f02736368c2b27e8b6c90d1f4bd0799f
#
_cell.length_a   1.000
_cell.length_b   1.000
_cell.length_c   1.000
_cell.angle_alpha   90.00
_cell.angle_beta   90.00
_cell.angle_gamma   90.00
#
_symmetry.space_group_name_H-M   'P 1'
#
loop_
_entity.id
_entity.type
_entity.pdbx_description
1 polymer ?
#
loop_
_entity_poly.entity_id
_entity_poly.type
_entity_poly.pdbx_seq_one_letter_code
_entity_poly.pdbx_strand_id
1 'polypeptide(L)' 'MLYEVKVEFKKDFLEISGSTIKIGIKSKPVKGQANLEIIKKLSNHFGLPTTNIQIKAGKRSSHKIVNVLE' A
#
# COMPACT_ATOMS: atom_id res chain seq x y z
N MET A 1 11.23 -4.20 5.99
CA MET A 1 10.52 -3.60 7.13
C MET A 1 9.03 -3.76 6.97
N LEU A 2 8.31 -4.13 8.01
CA LEU A 2 6.86 -4.29 7.97
C LEU A 2 6.17 -2.96 8.30
N TYR A 3 5.18 -2.63 7.48
CA TYR A 3 4.35 -1.45 7.69
C TYR A 3 2.90 -1.85 7.86
N GLU A 4 2.22 -1.13 8.74
CA GLU A 4 0.76 -1.19 8.86
C GLU A 4 0.19 -0.15 7.92
N VAL A 5 -0.60 -0.59 6.94
CA VAL A 5 -1.11 0.29 5.88
C VAL A 5 -2.61 0.44 6.00
N LYS A 6 -3.06 1.67 6.12
CA LYS A 6 -4.48 2.03 6.14
C LYS A 6 -4.85 2.66 4.80
N VAL A 7 -5.84 2.09 4.13
CA VAL A 7 -6.22 2.47 2.78
C VAL A 7 -7.53 3.25 2.78
N GLU A 8 -7.53 4.38 2.08
CA GLU A 8 -8.75 5.16 1.83
C GLU A 8 -8.99 5.21 0.32
N PHE A 9 -10.25 5.01 -0.06
CA PHE A 9 -10.65 5.00 -1.47
C PHE A 9 -11.10 6.38 -1.94
N LYS A 10 -11.05 6.61 -3.25
CA LYS A 10 -11.44 7.86 -3.90
C LYS A 10 -10.63 9.06 -3.40
N LYS A 11 -9.37 8.82 -3.06
CA LYS A 11 -8.43 9.84 -2.62
C LYS A 11 -7.08 9.59 -3.27
N ASP A 12 -6.19 10.56 -3.15
CA ASP A 12 -4.85 10.44 -3.72
C ASP A 12 -3.87 11.11 -2.76
N PHE A 13 -3.31 10.33 -1.85
CA PHE A 13 -2.31 10.81 -0.90
C PHE A 13 -1.45 9.67 -0.38
N LEU A 14 -0.34 10.01 0.25
CA LEU A 14 0.53 9.06 0.91
C LEU A 14 1.16 9.73 2.12
N GLU A 15 0.92 9.22 3.31
CA GLU A 15 1.50 9.70 4.55
C GLU A 15 2.16 8.57 5.29
N ILE A 16 3.40 8.77 5.74
CA ILE A 16 4.14 7.77 6.50
C ILE A 16 4.51 8.36 7.86
N SER A 17 4.18 7.64 8.92
CA SER A 17 4.53 8.00 10.28
C SER A 17 5.04 6.76 10.99
N GLY A 18 6.36 6.69 11.25
CA GLY A 18 6.97 5.51 11.82
C GLY A 18 6.74 4.29 10.93
N SER A 19 6.10 3.25 11.47
CA SER A 19 5.76 2.05 10.71
C SER A 19 4.31 2.01 10.24
N THR A 20 3.61 3.15 10.29
CA THR A 20 2.23 3.27 9.83
C THR A 20 2.19 4.09 8.55
N ILE A 21 1.48 3.59 7.54
CA ILE A 21 1.28 4.28 6.28
C ILE A 21 -0.22 4.50 6.07
N LYS A 22 -0.59 5.74 5.77
CA LYS A 22 -1.94 6.07 5.31
C LYS A 22 -1.85 6.36 3.83
N ILE A 23 -2.63 5.65 3.03
CA ILE A 23 -2.57 5.77 1.58
C ILE A 23 -3.97 5.98 1.00
N GLY A 24 -4.09 6.99 0.16
CA GLY A 24 -5.30 7.23 -0.60
C GLY A 24 -5.11 6.72 -2.03
N ILE A 25 -6.09 5.98 -2.53
CA ILE A 25 -6.04 5.42 -3.88
C ILE A 25 -7.30 5.77 -4.65
N LYS A 26 -7.15 5.88 -5.96
CA LYS A 26 -8.26 6.23 -6.85
C LYS A 26 -9.07 5.02 -7.28
N SER A 27 -8.50 3.83 -7.20
CA SER A 27 -9.15 2.58 -7.58
C SER A 27 -10.37 2.30 -6.72
N LYS A 28 -11.32 1.58 -7.30
CA LYS A 28 -12.44 1.01 -6.56
C LYS A 28 -11.98 -0.26 -5.84
N PRO A 29 -12.67 -0.68 -4.76
CA PRO A 29 -12.31 -1.91 -4.05
C PRO A 29 -12.76 -3.14 -4.85
N VAL A 30 -12.19 -3.34 -6.04
CA VAL A 30 -12.54 -4.42 -6.95
C VAL A 30 -11.32 -5.31 -7.18
N LYS A 31 -11.47 -6.59 -6.88
CA LYS A 31 -10.57 -7.71 -7.23
C LYS A 31 -9.10 -7.35 -7.45
N GLY A 32 -8.39 -7.01 -6.41
CA GLY A 32 -6.94 -6.82 -6.48
C GLY A 32 -6.44 -5.54 -7.14
N GLN A 33 -7.29 -4.73 -7.75
CA GLN A 33 -6.85 -3.48 -8.36
C GLN A 33 -6.30 -2.51 -7.31
N ALA A 34 -6.95 -2.44 -6.16
CA ALA A 34 -6.46 -1.61 -5.06
C ALA A 34 -5.07 -2.04 -4.61
N ASN A 35 -4.83 -3.35 -4.52
CA ASN A 35 -3.53 -3.88 -4.12
C ASN A 35 -2.44 -3.49 -5.12
N LEU A 36 -2.73 -3.55 -6.40
CA LEU A 36 -1.78 -3.15 -7.44
C LEU A 36 -1.44 -1.67 -7.34
N GLU A 37 -2.42 -0.82 -7.13
CA GLU A 37 -2.19 0.62 -6.99
C GLU A 37 -1.36 0.93 -5.75
N ILE A 38 -1.65 0.26 -4.63
CA ILE A 38 -0.89 0.41 -3.39
C ILE A 38 0.57 0.04 -3.63
N ILE A 39 0.82 -1.11 -4.25
CA ILE A 39 2.17 -1.57 -4.54
C ILE A 39 2.90 -0.57 -5.43
N LYS A 40 2.27 -0.06 -6.47
CA LYS A 40 2.87 0.93 -7.36
C LYS A 40 3.21 2.23 -6.64
N LYS A 41 2.30 2.73 -5.81
CA LYS A 41 2.53 3.96 -5.05
C LYS A 41 3.69 3.81 -4.08
N LEU A 42 3.74 2.71 -3.36
CA LEU A 42 4.82 2.44 -2.40
C LEU A 42 6.15 2.23 -3.13
N SER A 43 6.14 1.51 -4.24
CA SER A 43 7.32 1.32 -5.09
C SER A 43 7.90 2.67 -5.53
N ASN A 44 7.07 3.57 -6.00
CA ASN A 44 7.51 4.90 -6.41
C ASN A 44 8.05 5.72 -5.23
N HIS A 45 7.36 5.65 -4.10
CA HIS A 45 7.76 6.43 -2.92
C HIS A 45 9.12 5.99 -2.39
N PHE A 46 9.34 4.69 -2.28
CA PHE A 46 10.59 4.13 -1.75
C PHE A 46 11.70 4.03 -2.81
N GLY A 47 11.36 4.23 -4.09
CA GLY A 47 12.33 4.07 -5.17
C GLY A 47 12.78 2.64 -5.35
N LEU A 48 11.87 1.68 -5.16
CA LEU A 48 12.15 0.25 -5.22
C LEU A 48 11.30 -0.42 -6.31
N PRO A 49 11.75 -1.56 -6.85
CA PRO A 49 10.91 -2.35 -7.75
C PRO A 49 9.62 -2.82 -7.05
N THR A 50 8.55 -3.02 -7.82
CA THR A 50 7.28 -3.51 -7.26
C THR A 50 7.43 -4.87 -6.59
N THR A 51 8.37 -5.69 -7.04
CA THR A 51 8.65 -7.00 -6.43
C THR A 51 9.17 -6.89 -5.00
N ASN A 52 9.67 -5.71 -4.61
CA ASN A 52 10.15 -5.47 -3.25
C ASN A 52 9.04 -5.02 -2.30
N ILE A 53 7.82 -4.88 -2.80
CA ILE A 53 6.67 -4.50 -2.00
C ILE A 53 5.74 -5.72 -1.91
N GLN A 54 5.56 -6.26 -0.70
CA GLN A 54 4.79 -7.50 -0.51
C GLN A 54 3.66 -7.28 0.49
N ILE A 55 2.43 -7.56 0.06
CA ILE A 55 1.27 -7.53 0.96
C ILE A 55 1.23 -8.86 1.71
N LYS A 56 1.47 -8.83 3.01
CA LYS A 56 1.55 -10.02 3.86
C LYS A 56 0.20 -10.41 4.46
N ALA A 57 -0.69 -9.45 4.69
CA ALA A 57 -2.00 -9.71 5.28
C ALA A 57 -2.97 -8.63 4.84
N GLY A 58 -4.26 -8.91 4.95
CA GLY A 58 -5.31 -7.94 4.68
C GLY A 58 -5.55 -7.68 3.20
N LYS A 59 -5.36 -8.66 2.32
CA LYS A 59 -5.52 -8.48 0.87
C LYS A 59 -6.91 -7.99 0.48
N ARG A 60 -7.95 -8.31 1.28
CA ARG A 60 -9.32 -7.90 1.03
C ARG A 60 -9.81 -6.85 2.02
N SER A 61 -8.91 -6.29 2.80
CA SER A 61 -9.24 -5.33 3.85
C SER A 61 -8.65 -3.97 3.50
N SER A 62 -9.23 -2.91 4.06
CA SER A 62 -8.63 -1.58 3.99
C SER A 62 -7.46 -1.41 4.96
N HIS A 63 -7.22 -2.41 5.80
CA HIS A 63 -6.12 -2.42 6.76
C HIS A 63 -5.20 -3.58 6.41
N LYS A 64 -3.97 -3.28 5.98
CA LYS A 64 -3.05 -4.27 5.44
C LYS A 64 -1.72 -4.25 6.16
N ILE A 65 -1.02 -5.37 6.10
CA ILE A 65 0.39 -5.45 6.53
C ILE A 65 1.22 -5.63 5.27
N VAL A 66 2.16 -4.74 5.07
CA VAL A 66 3.01 -4.72 3.87
C VAL A 66 4.46 -4.79 4.28
N ASN A 67 5.23 -5.68 3.65
CA ASN A 67 6.67 -5.77 3.85
C ASN A 67 7.37 -5.04 2.69
N VAL A 68 8.24 -4.11 3.05
CA VAL A 68 9.07 -3.37 2.09
C VAL A 68 10.50 -3.89 2.22
N LEU A 69 10.99 -4.52 1.18
CA LEU A 69 12.35 -5.07 1.12
C LEU A 69 13.30 -4.02 0.54
N GLU A 70 14.01 -3.35 1.41
CA GLU A 70 14.97 -2.30 1.02
C GLU A 70 16.33 -2.84 0.65
#